data_101a937b43ea7b1df61801e87faa3a7e
#
_entry.id   101a937b43ea7b1df61801e87faa3a7e
#
_cell.length_a   1.000
_cell.length_b   1.000
_cell.length_c   1.000
_cell.angle_alpha   90.00
_cell.angle_beta   90.00
_cell.angle_gamma   90.00
#
_symmetry.space_group_name_H-M   'P 1'
#
loop_
_entity.id
_entity.type
_entity.pdbx_description
1 polymer ?
#
loop_
_entity_poly.entity_id
_entity_poly.type
_entity_poly.pdbx_seq_one_letter_code
_entity_poly.pdbx_strand_id
1 'polypeptide(L)'
;MNGRRVRALLALVLTVAACSTTPSPLPSAPTGEPSATATPFGTTSPTDTAAPTASPSPPGVTYAVQAGDTLSSIARAWGTTIQQLQSWNADRYPSLAADPNTLQAGWVLIVAGDPATTPQPTVAPTPVPTTGPTGCTAGNRVAAGSAQTFSTIPGAGHAVALTFDMGGRLDPGVEILNLLIANGVCATIFPTGAMAQTTAGQQVMAIIRAHPELFEIGNHTMHHCNLVSGGGGSPTAAPCATGGAPSAQFIKDELTDAAAILKQYSGQDPIPYWRAPYGAINSAVLSAAASVGYTKTFGWDIDTIDWKPISDGGPTSQQIAAKVISRAVDGSVVLMHLGGFETLDTLPIMIPGLRDRGFVLTSLSDMLS
;
A
#
# COMPACT_ATOMS: atom_id res chain seq x y z
N MET A 1 -20.84 67.87 -24.79
CA MET A 1 -19.44 68.32 -25.03
C MET A 1 -18.56 67.13 -24.85
N ASN A 2 -17.93 66.73 -25.96
CA ASN A 2 -17.20 65.44 -26.12
C ASN A 2 -15.79 65.48 -25.50
N GLY A 3 -15.40 64.47 -24.81
CA GLY A 3 -14.02 64.27 -24.36
C GLY A 3 -13.60 62.80 -24.57
N ARG A 4 -13.14 62.48 -25.80
CA ARG A 4 -12.46 61.21 -26.13
C ARG A 4 -11.06 61.18 -25.50
N ARG A 5 -10.78 60.24 -24.64
CA ARG A 5 -9.40 59.93 -24.21
C ARG A 5 -8.87 58.73 -25.01
N VAL A 6 -7.89 59.03 -25.85
CA VAL A 6 -7.08 58.07 -26.59
C VAL A 6 -6.13 57.36 -25.60
N ARG A 7 -6.18 56.04 -25.53
CA ARG A 7 -5.16 55.26 -24.83
C ARG A 7 -4.15 54.75 -25.86
N ALA A 8 -2.92 55.16 -25.69
CA ALA A 8 -1.78 54.67 -26.46
C ALA A 8 -1.40 53.28 -25.98
N LEU A 9 -1.35 52.32 -26.91
CA LEU A 9 -0.74 51.01 -26.69
C LEU A 9 0.79 51.16 -26.83
N LEU A 10 1.50 50.85 -25.78
CA LEU A 10 2.95 50.67 -25.80
C LEU A 10 3.24 49.18 -26.07
N ALA A 11 3.73 48.87 -27.24
CA ALA A 11 4.19 47.53 -27.61
C ALA A 11 5.63 47.35 -27.09
N LEU A 12 5.80 46.47 -26.14
CA LEU A 12 7.10 46.04 -25.62
C LEU A 12 7.61 44.89 -26.48
N VAL A 13 8.64 45.13 -27.29
CA VAL A 13 9.33 44.09 -28.06
C VAL A 13 10.38 43.43 -27.14
N LEU A 14 10.15 42.19 -26.75
CA LEU A 14 11.19 41.39 -26.11
C LEU A 14 12.02 40.66 -27.17
N THR A 15 13.28 41.06 -27.27
CA THR A 15 14.29 40.31 -28.04
C THR A 15 14.78 39.11 -27.23
N VAL A 16 14.50 37.90 -27.72
CA VAL A 16 15.02 36.67 -27.17
C VAL A 16 16.42 36.45 -27.75
N ALA A 17 17.45 36.53 -26.91
CA ALA A 17 18.80 36.11 -27.26
C ALA A 17 18.92 34.59 -27.13
N ALA A 18 19.07 33.89 -28.24
CA ALA A 18 19.37 32.47 -28.28
C ALA A 18 20.86 32.25 -28.01
N CYS A 19 21.20 31.70 -26.87
CA CYS A 19 22.55 31.13 -26.62
C CYS A 19 22.62 29.72 -27.21
N SER A 20 23.32 29.60 -28.32
CA SER A 20 23.73 28.32 -28.92
C SER A 20 24.92 27.78 -28.14
N THR A 21 24.77 26.70 -27.41
CA THR A 21 25.88 25.91 -26.87
C THR A 21 26.21 24.76 -27.82
N THR A 22 27.33 24.84 -28.48
CA THR A 22 27.93 23.77 -29.24
C THR A 22 28.52 22.69 -28.31
N PRO A 23 28.31 21.41 -28.57
CA PRO A 23 28.97 20.36 -27.79
C PRO A 23 30.44 20.20 -28.17
N SER A 24 31.32 20.14 -27.18
CA SER A 24 32.74 19.80 -27.34
C SER A 24 32.91 18.33 -27.65
N PRO A 25 33.90 17.98 -28.52
CA PRO A 25 34.17 16.57 -28.87
C PRO A 25 34.94 15.84 -27.76
N LEU A 26 34.61 14.56 -27.57
CA LEU A 26 35.31 13.62 -26.69
C LEU A 26 36.78 13.41 -27.18
N PRO A 27 37.73 13.22 -26.27
CA PRO A 27 39.07 12.85 -26.63
C PRO A 27 39.17 11.37 -27.10
N SER A 28 39.85 11.16 -28.22
CA SER A 28 40.18 9.86 -28.80
C SER A 28 41.19 9.11 -27.93
N ALA A 29 41.00 7.81 -27.79
CA ALA A 29 41.94 6.89 -27.16
C ALA A 29 43.21 6.69 -28.01
N PRO A 30 44.39 6.49 -27.42
CA PRO A 30 45.58 6.22 -28.15
C PRO A 30 45.68 4.73 -28.56
N THR A 31 45.84 4.51 -29.86
CA THR A 31 46.33 3.27 -30.45
C THR A 31 47.83 3.16 -30.24
N GLY A 32 48.24 2.13 -29.52
CA GLY A 32 49.66 1.80 -29.39
C GLY A 32 49.80 0.31 -29.24
N GLU A 33 50.15 -0.32 -30.39
CA GLU A 33 50.65 -1.67 -30.45
C GLU A 33 52.17 -1.64 -30.27
N PRO A 34 52.76 -2.58 -29.53
CA PRO A 34 54.07 -3.08 -29.90
C PRO A 34 54.06 -4.60 -30.09
N SER A 35 54.47 -4.96 -31.27
CA SER A 35 54.98 -6.26 -31.69
C SER A 35 56.12 -6.71 -30.76
N ALA A 36 56.02 -7.92 -30.22
CA ALA A 36 57.16 -8.62 -29.62
C ALA A 36 57.11 -10.11 -29.95
N THR A 37 58.17 -10.48 -30.57
CA THR A 37 58.68 -11.73 -31.13
C THR A 37 58.54 -12.92 -30.15
N ALA A 38 58.06 -14.03 -30.69
CA ALA A 38 57.99 -15.33 -30.01
C ALA A 38 59.37 -16.00 -29.93
N THR A 39 59.65 -16.59 -28.78
CA THR A 39 60.68 -17.68 -28.64
C THR A 39 60.03 -18.83 -27.86
N PRO A 40 60.22 -20.08 -28.29
CA PRO A 40 59.56 -21.23 -27.70
C PRO A 40 60.46 -21.90 -26.66
N PHE A 41 59.94 -22.19 -25.48
CA PHE A 41 60.48 -23.26 -24.63
C PHE A 41 59.48 -23.77 -23.60
N GLY A 42 59.31 -25.08 -23.56
CA GLY A 42 58.99 -25.80 -22.33
C GLY A 42 57.54 -26.26 -22.19
N THR A 43 57.23 -27.46 -22.68
CA THR A 43 56.10 -28.30 -22.26
C THR A 43 56.21 -28.66 -20.79
N THR A 44 55.31 -28.10 -19.98
CA THR A 44 54.89 -28.72 -18.72
C THR A 44 53.37 -28.71 -18.71
N SER A 45 52.79 -29.91 -18.63
CA SER A 45 51.36 -30.11 -18.45
C SER A 45 50.83 -29.22 -17.33
N PRO A 46 49.77 -28.45 -17.56
CA PRO A 46 49.07 -27.83 -16.45
C PRO A 46 48.21 -28.88 -15.77
N THR A 47 48.45 -29.05 -14.48
CA THR A 47 47.57 -29.67 -13.51
C THR A 47 46.16 -29.07 -13.69
N ASP A 48 45.19 -29.95 -13.88
CA ASP A 48 43.76 -29.61 -13.89
C ASP A 48 43.43 -28.78 -12.65
N THR A 49 43.34 -27.49 -12.79
CA THR A 49 42.65 -26.64 -11.84
C THR A 49 41.17 -26.84 -12.13
N ALA A 50 40.51 -27.66 -11.32
CA ALA A 50 39.08 -27.84 -11.35
C ALA A 50 38.41 -26.45 -11.35
N ALA A 51 37.59 -26.18 -12.38
CA ALA A 51 36.66 -25.08 -12.39
C ALA A 51 35.86 -25.08 -11.10
N PRO A 52 35.53 -23.92 -10.50
CA PRO A 52 34.67 -23.90 -9.32
C PRO A 52 33.37 -24.62 -9.67
N THR A 53 33.19 -25.79 -9.07
CA THR A 53 31.97 -26.56 -9.16
C THR A 53 30.87 -25.64 -8.69
N ALA A 54 29.99 -25.22 -9.58
CA ALA A 54 28.74 -24.56 -9.20
C ALA A 54 28.10 -25.46 -8.14
N SER A 55 27.94 -24.91 -6.95
CA SER A 55 27.22 -25.59 -5.87
C SER A 55 25.88 -26.05 -6.44
N PRO A 56 25.51 -27.34 -6.38
CA PRO A 56 24.21 -27.74 -6.88
C PRO A 56 23.17 -26.95 -6.14
N SER A 57 22.39 -26.16 -6.87
CA SER A 57 21.16 -25.60 -6.32
C SER A 57 20.39 -26.73 -5.67
N PRO A 58 19.91 -26.61 -4.43
CA PRO A 58 19.14 -27.66 -3.80
C PRO A 58 17.99 -28.04 -4.75
N PRO A 59 17.61 -29.34 -4.84
CA PRO A 59 16.51 -29.76 -5.68
C PRO A 59 15.27 -29.01 -5.22
N GLY A 60 14.87 -27.98 -5.99
CA GLY A 60 13.80 -27.08 -5.62
C GLY A 60 12.48 -27.85 -5.63
N VAL A 61 11.80 -27.87 -4.49
CA VAL A 61 10.40 -28.25 -4.46
C VAL A 61 9.63 -27.25 -5.30
N THR A 62 8.78 -27.73 -6.20
CA THR A 62 7.99 -26.86 -7.07
C THR A 62 6.52 -26.91 -6.68
N TYR A 63 5.84 -25.77 -6.81
CA TYR A 63 4.42 -25.60 -6.56
C TYR A 63 3.73 -25.02 -7.79
N ALA A 64 2.63 -25.64 -8.21
CA ALA A 64 1.80 -25.12 -9.29
C ALA A 64 0.78 -24.12 -8.71
N VAL A 65 0.91 -22.85 -9.10
CA VAL A 65 0.04 -21.77 -8.65
C VAL A 65 -1.42 -22.04 -9.01
N GLN A 66 -2.28 -22.03 -8.02
CA GLN A 66 -3.73 -22.21 -8.19
C GLN A 66 -4.43 -20.85 -8.40
N ALA A 67 -5.67 -20.90 -8.92
CA ALA A 67 -6.49 -19.70 -8.99
C ALA A 67 -6.80 -19.20 -7.57
N GLY A 68 -6.48 -17.92 -7.32
CA GLY A 68 -6.65 -17.29 -5.99
C GLY A 68 -5.39 -17.29 -5.13
N ASP A 69 -4.30 -17.95 -5.55
CA ASP A 69 -3.03 -17.87 -4.84
C ASP A 69 -2.42 -16.48 -4.97
N THR A 70 -1.73 -16.08 -3.89
CA THR A 70 -0.84 -14.93 -3.85
C THR A 70 0.57 -15.38 -3.48
N LEU A 71 1.61 -14.59 -3.80
CA LEU A 71 2.96 -14.91 -3.32
C LEU A 71 3.01 -14.99 -1.78
N SER A 72 2.21 -14.20 -1.10
CA SER A 72 2.12 -14.21 0.37
C SER A 72 1.55 -15.52 0.89
N SER A 73 0.46 -16.03 0.27
CA SER A 73 -0.14 -17.30 0.66
C SER A 73 0.82 -18.47 0.42
N ILE A 74 1.53 -18.46 -0.73
CA ILE A 74 2.52 -19.49 -1.07
C ILE A 74 3.72 -19.41 -0.13
N ALA A 75 4.26 -18.19 0.11
CA ALA A 75 5.39 -18.02 1.03
C ALA A 75 5.10 -18.57 2.42
N ARG A 76 3.91 -18.27 2.94
CA ARG A 76 3.47 -18.80 4.25
C ARG A 76 3.29 -20.32 4.24
N ALA A 77 2.64 -20.88 3.23
CA ALA A 77 2.40 -22.31 3.14
C ALA A 77 3.71 -23.11 3.09
N TRP A 78 4.77 -22.51 2.55
CA TRP A 78 6.07 -23.15 2.37
C TRP A 78 7.16 -22.66 3.34
N GLY A 79 6.81 -21.82 4.34
CA GLY A 79 7.73 -21.34 5.36
C GLY A 79 8.88 -20.49 4.80
N THR A 80 8.62 -19.75 3.73
CA THR A 80 9.59 -18.87 3.04
C THR A 80 9.09 -17.42 3.01
N THR A 81 9.82 -16.54 2.36
CA THR A 81 9.43 -15.14 2.19
C THR A 81 9.10 -14.83 0.74
N ILE A 82 8.32 -13.75 0.51
CA ILE A 82 8.01 -13.26 -0.84
C ILE A 82 9.29 -12.98 -1.61
N GLN A 83 10.28 -12.33 -0.98
CA GLN A 83 11.56 -12.01 -1.60
C GLN A 83 12.34 -13.27 -2.00
N GLN A 84 12.28 -14.31 -1.18
CA GLN A 84 12.92 -15.58 -1.52
C GLN A 84 12.22 -16.25 -2.71
N LEU A 85 10.87 -16.27 -2.73
CA LEU A 85 10.11 -16.77 -3.88
C LEU A 85 10.41 -15.99 -5.14
N GLN A 86 10.47 -14.66 -5.07
CA GLN A 86 10.85 -13.80 -6.20
C GLN A 86 12.28 -14.11 -6.68
N SER A 87 13.24 -14.20 -5.76
CA SER A 87 14.64 -14.50 -6.06
C SER A 87 14.82 -15.87 -6.72
N TRP A 88 14.19 -16.91 -6.20
CA TRP A 88 14.30 -18.27 -6.73
C TRP A 88 13.65 -18.44 -8.12
N ASN A 89 12.71 -17.57 -8.44
CA ASN A 89 11.95 -17.63 -9.69
C ASN A 89 12.25 -16.50 -10.68
N ALA A 90 13.22 -15.62 -10.36
CA ALA A 90 13.56 -14.44 -11.14
C ALA A 90 13.92 -14.75 -12.61
N ASP A 91 14.72 -15.81 -12.83
CA ASP A 91 15.16 -16.22 -14.17
C ASP A 91 13.98 -16.76 -15.00
N ARG A 92 13.05 -17.45 -14.33
CA ARG A 92 11.91 -18.08 -15.01
C ARG A 92 10.75 -17.12 -15.23
N TYR A 93 10.53 -16.22 -14.29
CA TYR A 93 9.45 -15.23 -14.28
C TYR A 93 9.98 -13.84 -13.92
N PRO A 94 10.68 -13.15 -14.85
CA PRO A 94 11.26 -11.83 -14.57
C PRO A 94 10.23 -10.78 -14.13
N SER A 95 8.98 -10.88 -14.61
CA SER A 95 7.88 -9.99 -14.19
C SER A 95 7.57 -10.15 -12.70
N LEU A 96 7.60 -11.39 -12.18
CA LEU A 96 7.37 -11.67 -10.77
C LEU A 96 8.47 -11.10 -9.88
N ALA A 97 9.72 -11.13 -10.36
CA ALA A 97 10.83 -10.53 -9.64
C ALA A 97 10.69 -9.00 -9.50
N ALA A 98 10.08 -8.36 -10.51
CA ALA A 98 9.85 -6.92 -10.52
C ALA A 98 8.60 -6.50 -9.72
N ASP A 99 7.53 -7.31 -9.79
CA ASP A 99 6.24 -7.03 -9.15
C ASP A 99 5.57 -8.33 -8.67
N PRO A 100 5.39 -8.53 -7.34
CA PRO A 100 4.74 -9.72 -6.78
C PRO A 100 3.29 -9.91 -7.24
N ASN A 101 2.63 -8.85 -7.72
CA ASN A 101 1.23 -8.92 -8.19
C ASN A 101 1.09 -9.48 -9.61
N THR A 102 2.19 -9.79 -10.30
CA THR A 102 2.15 -10.42 -11.64
C THR A 102 1.99 -11.94 -11.60
N LEU A 103 1.84 -12.54 -10.42
CA LEU A 103 1.61 -13.97 -10.25
C LEU A 103 0.40 -14.45 -11.06
N GLN A 104 0.57 -15.56 -11.80
CA GLN A 104 -0.50 -16.12 -12.61
C GLN A 104 -0.77 -17.58 -12.26
N ALA A 105 -2.04 -17.96 -12.20
CA ALA A 105 -2.44 -19.35 -12.05
C ALA A 105 -1.85 -20.21 -13.17
N GLY A 106 -1.38 -21.40 -12.82
CA GLY A 106 -0.71 -22.33 -13.72
C GLY A 106 0.83 -22.15 -13.80
N TRP A 107 1.39 -21.09 -13.23
CA TRP A 107 2.84 -20.98 -13.09
C TRP A 107 3.36 -22.05 -12.14
N VAL A 108 4.60 -22.51 -12.36
CA VAL A 108 5.27 -23.47 -11.50
C VAL A 108 6.44 -22.79 -10.81
N LEU A 109 6.25 -22.44 -9.54
CA LEU A 109 7.27 -21.76 -8.76
C LEU A 109 8.19 -22.77 -8.06
N ILE A 110 9.47 -22.40 -7.94
CA ILE A 110 10.39 -23.02 -7.00
C ILE A 110 10.02 -22.49 -5.62
N VAL A 111 9.63 -23.40 -4.72
CA VAL A 111 9.32 -23.13 -3.33
C VAL A 111 10.29 -23.94 -2.48
N ALA A 112 11.54 -23.48 -2.33
CA ALA A 112 12.55 -24.23 -1.61
C ALA A 112 12.14 -24.39 -0.16
N GLY A 113 11.87 -25.65 0.22
CA GLY A 113 11.74 -26.12 1.59
C GLY A 113 12.58 -27.37 1.73
N ASP A 114 13.20 -27.60 2.87
CA ASP A 114 13.80 -28.90 3.19
C ASP A 114 12.67 -29.93 3.22
N PRO A 115 12.72 -31.02 2.40
CA PRO A 115 11.69 -32.04 2.43
C PRO A 115 11.57 -32.77 3.79
N ALA A 116 12.51 -32.55 4.72
CA ALA A 116 12.46 -33.04 6.09
C ALA A 116 11.68 -32.14 7.05
N THR A 117 11.36 -30.92 6.64
CA THR A 117 10.50 -30.00 7.36
C THR A 117 9.33 -29.61 6.46
N THR A 118 8.49 -30.56 6.13
CA THR A 118 7.14 -30.20 5.72
C THR A 118 6.54 -29.46 6.90
N PRO A 119 6.25 -28.14 6.80
CA PRO A 119 5.43 -27.54 7.83
C PRO A 119 4.13 -28.33 7.77
N GLN A 120 3.89 -29.14 8.78
CA GLN A 120 2.54 -29.55 9.07
C GLN A 120 1.70 -28.31 8.96
N PRO A 121 0.59 -28.29 8.17
CA PRO A 121 -0.20 -27.09 8.01
C PRO A 121 -0.31 -26.48 9.40
N THR A 122 0.29 -25.32 9.57
CA THR A 122 0.22 -24.60 10.85
C THR A 122 -1.26 -24.45 11.02
N VAL A 123 -1.81 -25.19 11.97
CA VAL A 123 -3.20 -25.11 12.36
C VAL A 123 -3.44 -23.61 12.47
N ALA A 124 -4.36 -23.11 11.67
CA ALA A 124 -4.77 -21.71 11.74
C ALA A 124 -4.86 -21.42 13.25
N PRO A 125 -4.23 -20.35 13.75
CA PRO A 125 -4.19 -20.11 15.17
C PRO A 125 -5.59 -20.36 15.69
N THR A 126 -5.73 -21.31 16.61
CA THR A 126 -7.04 -21.66 17.19
C THR A 126 -7.62 -20.34 17.64
N PRO A 127 -8.79 -19.92 17.15
CA PRO A 127 -9.36 -18.64 17.53
C PRO A 127 -9.38 -18.63 19.06
N VAL A 128 -8.65 -17.71 19.65
CA VAL A 128 -8.70 -17.47 21.08
C VAL A 128 -10.17 -17.14 21.34
N PRO A 129 -10.88 -17.87 22.23
CA PRO A 129 -12.27 -17.57 22.51
C PRO A 129 -12.36 -16.15 23.02
N THR A 130 -12.73 -15.21 22.16
CA THR A 130 -12.93 -13.82 22.52
C THR A 130 -14.30 -13.69 23.15
N THR A 131 -14.34 -13.66 24.46
CA THR A 131 -15.44 -13.06 25.23
C THR A 131 -15.26 -11.53 25.21
N GLY A 132 -15.01 -10.94 24.03
CA GLY A 132 -15.11 -9.51 23.81
C GLY A 132 -16.47 -9.17 23.23
N PRO A 133 -16.92 -7.91 23.23
CA PRO A 133 -18.18 -7.52 22.64
C PRO A 133 -18.20 -8.00 21.17
N THR A 134 -19.13 -8.91 20.91
CA THR A 134 -19.37 -9.46 19.59
C THR A 134 -20.11 -8.43 18.77
N GLY A 135 -19.43 -7.89 17.77
CA GLY A 135 -20.03 -7.03 16.76
C GLY A 135 -19.59 -5.57 16.90
N CYS A 136 -19.09 -5.06 15.80
CA CYS A 136 -18.95 -3.63 15.62
C CYS A 136 -20.30 -3.11 15.18
N THR A 137 -20.68 -1.95 15.66
CA THR A 137 -21.84 -1.24 15.13
C THR A 137 -21.46 -0.49 13.83
N ALA A 138 -20.76 -1.17 12.91
CA ALA A 138 -20.30 -0.59 11.64
C ALA A 138 -21.42 0.09 10.82
N GLY A 139 -22.69 -0.14 11.18
CA GLY A 139 -23.86 0.52 10.61
C GLY A 139 -24.26 1.84 11.28
N ASN A 140 -23.72 2.21 12.44
CA ASN A 140 -24.11 3.40 13.20
C ASN A 140 -23.23 4.61 12.84
N ARG A 141 -23.20 4.99 11.57
CA ARG A 141 -22.48 6.19 11.16
C ARG A 141 -23.07 7.42 11.83
N VAL A 142 -22.21 8.26 12.38
CA VAL A 142 -22.64 9.57 12.88
C VAL A 142 -23.12 10.44 11.72
N ALA A 143 -24.06 11.34 12.00
CA ALA A 143 -24.53 12.30 11.02
C ALA A 143 -23.38 13.20 10.51
N ALA A 144 -23.50 13.68 9.28
CA ALA A 144 -22.49 14.55 8.68
C ALA A 144 -22.15 15.75 9.58
N GLY A 145 -23.14 16.55 9.97
CA GLY A 145 -22.95 17.69 10.88
C GLY A 145 -21.83 18.64 10.44
N SER A 146 -21.20 19.32 11.39
CA SER A 146 -20.06 20.21 11.13
C SER A 146 -18.78 19.44 10.75
N ALA A 147 -17.92 20.09 9.93
CA ALA A 147 -16.64 19.52 9.55
C ALA A 147 -15.71 19.37 10.77
N GLN A 148 -15.14 18.18 10.93
CA GLN A 148 -14.23 17.83 12.02
C GLN A 148 -13.08 16.98 11.47
N THR A 149 -11.92 17.12 12.09
CA THR A 149 -10.73 16.31 11.78
C THR A 149 -10.28 15.59 13.03
N PHE A 150 -10.02 14.28 12.87
CA PHE A 150 -9.64 13.39 13.96
C PHE A 150 -8.30 12.74 13.66
N SER A 151 -7.34 12.86 14.56
CA SER A 151 -6.16 11.99 14.60
C SER A 151 -6.26 10.99 15.75
N THR A 152 -7.02 11.33 16.78
CA THR A 152 -7.46 10.48 17.89
C THR A 152 -8.92 10.80 18.20
N ILE A 153 -9.60 9.90 18.87
CA ILE A 153 -11.01 10.08 19.33
C ILE A 153 -11.03 9.86 20.85
N PRO A 154 -10.65 10.85 21.67
CA PRO A 154 -10.59 10.71 23.13
C PRO A 154 -11.97 10.43 23.72
N GLY A 155 -12.01 9.59 24.77
CA GLY A 155 -13.25 9.21 25.42
C GLY A 155 -14.00 8.07 24.74
N ALA A 156 -13.33 7.33 23.86
CA ALA A 156 -13.90 6.20 23.13
C ALA A 156 -14.09 4.92 23.98
N GLY A 157 -13.88 4.98 25.30
CA GLY A 157 -14.13 3.84 26.19
C GLY A 157 -13.01 2.80 26.21
N HIS A 158 -11.76 3.23 26.20
CA HIS A 158 -10.55 2.39 26.12
C HIS A 158 -10.49 1.59 24.83
N ALA A 159 -10.77 2.26 23.72
CA ALA A 159 -10.86 1.68 22.39
C ALA A 159 -9.71 2.12 21.46
N VAL A 160 -9.42 1.28 20.49
CA VAL A 160 -8.46 1.54 19.41
C VAL A 160 -9.11 1.16 18.08
N ALA A 161 -9.03 2.04 17.08
CA ALA A 161 -9.44 1.74 15.72
C ALA A 161 -8.26 1.26 14.89
N LEU A 162 -8.33 0.06 14.35
CA LEU A 162 -7.46 -0.39 13.27
C LEU A 162 -8.04 0.09 11.94
N THR A 163 -7.31 0.93 11.24
CA THR A 163 -7.76 1.52 9.99
C THR A 163 -6.81 1.18 8.86
N PHE A 164 -7.36 0.84 7.69
CA PHE A 164 -6.59 0.33 6.57
C PHE A 164 -6.84 1.14 5.31
N ASP A 165 -5.81 1.77 4.77
CA ASP A 165 -5.89 2.43 3.48
C ASP A 165 -5.77 1.39 2.35
N MET A 166 -6.57 1.57 1.31
CA MET A 166 -6.61 0.74 0.12
C MET A 166 -6.40 1.63 -1.12
N GLY A 167 -5.23 2.23 -1.21
CA GLY A 167 -4.87 3.19 -2.26
C GLY A 167 -3.72 2.73 -3.16
N GLY A 168 -3.12 1.57 -2.91
CA GLY A 168 -1.94 1.09 -3.63
C GLY A 168 -1.93 -0.43 -3.78
N ARG A 169 -0.79 -1.06 -3.49
CA ARG A 169 -0.67 -2.51 -3.45
C ARG A 169 -1.77 -3.14 -2.60
N LEU A 170 -2.32 -4.30 -3.01
CA LEU A 170 -3.39 -5.02 -2.28
C LEU A 170 -3.02 -6.44 -1.84
N ASP A 171 -1.90 -6.97 -2.27
CA ASP A 171 -1.41 -8.23 -1.73
C ASP A 171 -0.69 -7.96 -0.39
N PRO A 172 -1.11 -8.58 0.74
CA PRO A 172 -2.06 -9.68 0.96
C PRO A 172 -3.43 -9.24 1.55
N GLY A 173 -4.14 -8.32 0.92
CA GLY A 173 -5.37 -7.72 1.46
C GLY A 173 -6.49 -8.71 1.81
N VAL A 174 -6.67 -9.76 1.00
CA VAL A 174 -7.68 -10.79 1.25
C VAL A 174 -7.35 -11.56 2.53
N GLU A 175 -6.08 -11.92 2.73
CA GLU A 175 -5.60 -12.64 3.90
C GLU A 175 -5.69 -11.79 5.17
N ILE A 176 -5.43 -10.47 5.05
CA ILE A 176 -5.60 -9.52 6.15
C ILE A 176 -7.06 -9.49 6.60
N LEU A 177 -8.01 -9.33 5.67
CA LEU A 177 -9.43 -9.33 6.01
C LEU A 177 -9.87 -10.65 6.62
N ASN A 178 -9.46 -11.78 6.06
CA ASN A 178 -9.76 -13.10 6.61
C ASN A 178 -9.21 -13.30 8.03
N LEU A 179 -8.02 -12.76 8.31
CA LEU A 179 -7.43 -12.80 9.65
C LEU A 179 -8.24 -11.93 10.63
N LEU A 180 -8.69 -10.74 10.22
CA LEU A 180 -9.55 -9.89 11.03
C LEU A 180 -10.89 -10.56 11.33
N ILE A 181 -11.51 -11.22 10.33
CA ILE A 181 -12.74 -12.00 10.49
C ILE A 181 -12.55 -13.14 11.50
N ALA A 182 -11.49 -13.93 11.32
CA ALA A 182 -11.19 -15.06 12.21
C ALA A 182 -10.97 -14.65 13.67
N ASN A 183 -10.53 -13.40 13.90
CA ASN A 183 -10.31 -12.83 15.23
C ASN A 183 -11.46 -11.95 15.74
N GLY A 184 -12.55 -11.78 14.98
CA GLY A 184 -13.66 -10.90 15.33
C GLY A 184 -13.22 -9.47 15.59
N VAL A 185 -12.33 -8.94 14.73
CA VAL A 185 -11.77 -7.59 14.84
C VAL A 185 -12.47 -6.66 13.88
N CYS A 186 -13.00 -5.56 14.43
CA CYS A 186 -13.58 -4.49 13.64
C CYS A 186 -12.50 -3.64 12.99
N ALA A 187 -12.77 -3.16 11.79
CA ALA A 187 -11.87 -2.26 11.10
C ALA A 187 -12.62 -1.25 10.22
N THR A 188 -12.01 -0.08 10.06
CA THR A 188 -12.46 0.90 9.08
C THR A 188 -11.51 0.88 7.89
N ILE A 189 -12.04 0.61 6.71
CA ILE A 189 -11.26 0.55 5.47
C ILE A 189 -11.50 1.84 4.68
N PHE A 190 -10.43 2.42 4.13
CA PHE A 190 -10.49 3.59 3.26
C PHE A 190 -10.07 3.22 1.83
N PRO A 191 -11.00 2.70 1.01
CA PRO A 191 -10.68 2.35 -0.37
C PRO A 191 -10.67 3.58 -1.26
N THR A 192 -9.77 3.57 -2.28
CA THR A 192 -9.94 4.45 -3.45
C THR A 192 -10.91 3.83 -4.44
N GLY A 193 -11.61 4.68 -5.21
CA GLY A 193 -12.51 4.19 -6.25
C GLY A 193 -11.78 3.38 -7.32
N ALA A 194 -10.62 3.85 -7.77
CA ALA A 194 -9.84 3.18 -8.81
C ALA A 194 -9.32 1.79 -8.37
N MET A 195 -8.85 1.66 -7.11
CA MET A 195 -8.42 0.37 -6.59
C MET A 195 -9.60 -0.60 -6.41
N ALA A 196 -10.75 -0.12 -5.95
CA ALA A 196 -11.95 -0.93 -5.81
C ALA A 196 -12.43 -1.54 -7.14
N GLN A 197 -12.11 -0.92 -8.29
CA GLN A 197 -12.47 -1.40 -9.62
C GLN A 197 -11.49 -2.45 -10.17
N THR A 198 -10.29 -2.59 -9.61
CA THR A 198 -9.34 -3.64 -10.04
C THR A 198 -9.84 -5.03 -9.69
N THR A 199 -9.35 -6.07 -10.36
CA THR A 199 -9.74 -7.46 -10.04
C THR A 199 -9.44 -7.81 -8.58
N ALA A 200 -8.26 -7.46 -8.07
CA ALA A 200 -7.89 -7.66 -6.67
C ALA A 200 -8.77 -6.82 -5.73
N GLY A 201 -9.06 -5.57 -6.11
CA GLY A 201 -9.94 -4.69 -5.35
C GLY A 201 -11.36 -5.21 -5.23
N GLN A 202 -11.92 -5.76 -6.30
CA GLN A 202 -13.25 -6.37 -6.28
C GLN A 202 -13.32 -7.57 -5.33
N GLN A 203 -12.25 -8.38 -5.22
CA GLN A 203 -12.18 -9.48 -4.26
C GLN A 203 -12.20 -8.95 -2.82
N VAL A 204 -11.40 -7.94 -2.52
CA VAL A 204 -11.38 -7.27 -1.21
C VAL A 204 -12.75 -6.66 -0.88
N MET A 205 -13.34 -5.91 -1.82
CA MET A 205 -14.64 -5.27 -1.62
C MET A 205 -15.78 -6.29 -1.44
N ALA A 206 -15.70 -7.45 -2.09
CA ALA A 206 -16.66 -8.52 -1.90
C ALA A 206 -16.64 -9.08 -0.46
N ILE A 207 -15.46 -9.23 0.14
CA ILE A 207 -15.32 -9.64 1.53
C ILE A 207 -15.89 -8.56 2.47
N ILE A 208 -15.56 -7.29 2.25
CA ILE A 208 -16.11 -6.17 3.03
C ILE A 208 -17.63 -6.16 2.97
N ARG A 209 -18.20 -6.37 1.78
CA ARG A 209 -19.65 -6.45 1.57
C ARG A 209 -20.29 -7.64 2.28
N ALA A 210 -19.60 -8.76 2.38
CA ALA A 210 -20.09 -9.97 3.03
C ALA A 210 -20.05 -9.88 4.58
N HIS A 211 -19.24 -8.96 5.13
CA HIS A 211 -19.03 -8.78 6.57
C HIS A 211 -19.25 -7.33 7.03
N PRO A 212 -20.45 -6.75 6.79
CA PRO A 212 -20.74 -5.38 7.19
C PRO A 212 -20.78 -5.19 8.70
N GLU A 213 -20.87 -6.27 9.46
CA GLU A 213 -20.81 -6.28 10.93
C GLU A 213 -19.40 -6.05 11.48
N LEU A 214 -18.35 -6.27 10.67
CA LEU A 214 -16.95 -6.09 11.07
C LEU A 214 -16.30 -4.92 10.35
N PHE A 215 -16.70 -4.67 9.09
CA PHE A 215 -16.02 -3.70 8.24
C PHE A 215 -16.92 -2.52 7.89
N GLU A 216 -16.48 -1.32 8.25
CA GLU A 216 -17.03 -0.09 7.68
C GLU A 216 -16.07 0.50 6.66
N ILE A 217 -16.58 1.33 5.75
CA ILE A 217 -15.75 2.03 4.77
C ILE A 217 -15.79 3.54 4.97
N GLY A 218 -14.65 4.20 4.73
CA GLY A 218 -14.57 5.62 4.42
C GLY A 218 -14.11 5.81 2.98
N ASN A 219 -14.02 7.05 2.52
CA ASN A 219 -13.58 7.39 1.17
C ASN A 219 -12.08 7.77 1.18
N HIS A 220 -11.29 7.22 0.24
CA HIS A 220 -9.89 7.58 0.09
C HIS A 220 -9.61 8.23 -1.28
N THR A 221 -10.59 8.95 -1.82
CA THR A 221 -10.63 9.58 -3.15
C THR A 221 -10.73 8.57 -4.32
N MET A 222 -10.86 9.07 -5.53
CA MET A 222 -10.95 8.19 -6.70
C MET A 222 -9.59 7.61 -7.10
N HIS A 223 -8.54 8.45 -7.17
CA HIS A 223 -7.27 8.08 -7.78
C HIS A 223 -6.05 8.17 -6.84
N HIS A 224 -6.23 8.37 -5.54
CA HIS A 224 -5.12 8.52 -4.58
C HIS A 224 -4.19 9.71 -4.91
N CYS A 225 -4.76 10.83 -5.36
CA CYS A 225 -3.99 12.04 -5.66
C CYS A 225 -3.63 12.81 -4.39
N ASN A 226 -2.46 13.47 -4.38
CA ASN A 226 -2.16 14.44 -3.34
C ASN A 226 -2.99 15.72 -3.56
N LEU A 227 -3.97 15.94 -2.70
CA LEU A 227 -4.96 17.02 -2.86
C LEU A 227 -4.42 18.42 -2.51
N VAL A 228 -3.22 18.51 -1.94
CA VAL A 228 -2.58 19.79 -1.58
C VAL A 228 -1.59 20.24 -2.65
N SER A 229 -0.73 19.31 -3.11
CA SER A 229 0.37 19.64 -4.02
C SER A 229 0.16 19.14 -5.45
N GLY A 230 -0.81 18.28 -5.68
CA GLY A 230 -0.90 17.50 -6.91
C GLY A 230 0.10 16.36 -6.94
N GLY A 231 0.06 15.56 -7.99
CA GLY A 231 0.87 14.35 -8.14
C GLY A 231 0.32 13.16 -7.36
N GLY A 232 1.10 12.10 -7.27
CA GLY A 232 0.66 10.82 -6.71
C GLY A 232 -0.15 10.02 -7.73
N GLY A 233 -1.12 9.26 -7.23
CA GLY A 233 -2.02 8.45 -8.04
C GLY A 233 -1.73 6.97 -7.98
N SER A 234 -2.78 6.15 -7.94
CA SER A 234 -2.73 4.69 -7.94
C SER A 234 -4.08 4.13 -8.42
N PRO A 235 -4.12 3.06 -9.22
CA PRO A 235 -2.98 2.29 -9.76
C PRO A 235 -2.22 3.01 -10.87
N THR A 236 -2.66 4.18 -11.30
CA THR A 236 -1.98 5.01 -12.30
C THR A 236 -1.81 6.44 -11.81
N ALA A 237 -0.78 7.14 -12.26
CA ALA A 237 -0.53 8.54 -11.91
C ALA A 237 -1.53 9.52 -12.56
N ALA A 238 -2.20 9.14 -13.64
CA ALA A 238 -3.26 9.92 -14.24
C ALA A 238 -4.59 9.65 -13.51
N PRO A 239 -5.39 10.67 -13.24
CA PRO A 239 -5.35 12.06 -13.69
C PRO A 239 -4.75 13.04 -12.66
N CYS A 240 -3.96 12.59 -11.71
CA CYS A 240 -3.41 13.45 -10.66
C CYS A 240 -2.58 14.59 -11.26
N ALA A 241 -2.93 15.83 -10.94
CA ALA A 241 -2.25 16.99 -11.49
C ALA A 241 -0.76 16.99 -11.08
N THR A 242 0.11 17.19 -12.06
CA THR A 242 1.53 17.40 -11.82
C THR A 242 1.82 18.91 -11.87
N GLY A 243 2.35 19.48 -10.79
CA GLY A 243 2.84 20.86 -10.80
C GLY A 243 1.93 21.90 -10.19
N GLY A 244 1.10 21.55 -9.23
CA GLY A 244 0.34 22.53 -8.47
C GLY A 244 -0.84 21.95 -7.70
N ALA A 245 -1.40 22.74 -6.80
CA ALA A 245 -2.56 22.34 -6.03
C ALA A 245 -3.77 22.04 -6.93
N PRO A 246 -4.46 20.91 -6.73
CA PRO A 246 -5.70 20.62 -7.44
C PRO A 246 -6.78 21.68 -7.18
N SER A 247 -7.66 21.87 -8.16
CA SER A 247 -8.80 22.77 -7.99
C SER A 247 -9.82 22.21 -6.99
N ALA A 248 -10.62 23.09 -6.38
CA ALA A 248 -11.70 22.63 -5.50
C ALA A 248 -12.70 21.72 -6.22
N GLN A 249 -12.95 21.93 -7.52
CA GLN A 249 -13.82 21.07 -8.30
C GLN A 249 -13.20 19.68 -8.47
N PHE A 250 -11.93 19.58 -8.80
CA PHE A 250 -11.22 18.30 -8.90
C PHE A 250 -11.31 17.50 -7.58
N ILE A 251 -11.12 18.18 -6.43
CA ILE A 251 -11.22 17.52 -5.11
C ILE A 251 -12.64 16.97 -4.88
N LYS A 252 -13.67 17.71 -5.28
CA LYS A 252 -15.06 17.25 -5.16
C LYS A 252 -15.31 16.03 -6.06
N ASP A 253 -14.86 16.11 -7.31
CA ASP A 253 -15.03 15.01 -8.28
C ASP A 253 -14.31 13.74 -7.79
N GLU A 254 -13.08 13.84 -7.29
CA GLU A 254 -12.35 12.74 -6.64
C GLU A 254 -13.14 12.04 -5.53
N LEU A 255 -13.90 12.77 -4.75
CA LEU A 255 -14.70 12.24 -3.65
C LEU A 255 -16.05 11.69 -4.13
N THR A 256 -16.75 12.41 -5.03
CA THR A 256 -18.08 11.99 -5.49
C THR A 256 -18.04 10.79 -6.43
N ASP A 257 -17.05 10.74 -7.32
CA ASP A 257 -16.86 9.61 -8.23
C ASP A 257 -16.48 8.35 -7.46
N ALA A 258 -15.57 8.48 -6.49
CA ALA A 258 -15.25 7.37 -5.59
C ALA A 258 -16.48 6.88 -4.81
N ALA A 259 -17.31 7.78 -4.28
CA ALA A 259 -18.48 7.40 -3.50
C ALA A 259 -19.42 6.46 -4.26
N ALA A 260 -19.68 6.76 -5.53
CA ALA A 260 -20.55 5.94 -6.38
C ALA A 260 -19.99 4.51 -6.55
N ILE A 261 -18.68 4.41 -6.82
CA ILE A 261 -17.96 3.13 -6.97
C ILE A 261 -17.95 2.35 -5.65
N LEU A 262 -17.58 3.01 -4.56
CA LEU A 262 -17.48 2.36 -3.24
C LEU A 262 -18.84 1.83 -2.78
N LYS A 263 -19.90 2.60 -2.98
CA LYS A 263 -21.26 2.17 -2.66
C LYS A 263 -21.70 0.98 -3.51
N GLN A 264 -21.35 0.97 -4.79
CA GLN A 264 -21.67 -0.13 -5.70
C GLN A 264 -21.02 -1.45 -5.23
N TYR A 265 -19.75 -1.42 -4.85
CA TYR A 265 -19.00 -2.64 -4.52
C TYR A 265 -19.20 -3.08 -3.06
N SER A 266 -19.20 -2.16 -2.09
CA SER A 266 -19.35 -2.50 -0.66
C SER A 266 -20.80 -2.62 -0.19
N GLY A 267 -21.74 -1.98 -0.89
CA GLY A 267 -23.11 -1.80 -0.41
C GLY A 267 -23.26 -0.72 0.68
N GLN A 268 -22.19 -0.05 1.06
CA GLN A 268 -22.16 0.99 2.09
C GLN A 268 -21.95 2.37 1.47
N ASP A 269 -22.57 3.39 2.04
CA ASP A 269 -22.29 4.78 1.68
C ASP A 269 -21.08 5.29 2.48
N PRO A 270 -19.99 5.76 1.85
CA PRO A 270 -18.82 6.22 2.61
C PRO A 270 -19.03 7.55 3.34
N ILE A 271 -20.05 8.34 2.99
CA ILE A 271 -20.35 9.61 3.67
C ILE A 271 -20.76 9.34 5.15
N PRO A 272 -20.27 10.13 6.10
CA PRO A 272 -19.47 11.34 5.98
C PRO A 272 -17.95 11.11 6.17
N TYR A 273 -17.46 9.86 6.12
CA TYR A 273 -16.11 9.46 6.48
C TYR A 273 -15.16 9.49 5.29
N TRP A 274 -14.03 10.12 5.47
CA TRP A 274 -12.97 10.10 4.47
C TRP A 274 -11.59 10.31 5.08
N ARG A 275 -10.59 9.90 4.33
CA ARG A 275 -9.17 10.14 4.63
C ARG A 275 -8.49 10.67 3.37
N ALA A 276 -7.74 11.77 3.53
CA ALA A 276 -6.96 12.31 2.42
C ALA A 276 -5.75 11.43 2.14
N PRO A 277 -5.46 11.09 0.87
CA PRO A 277 -4.21 10.44 0.50
C PRO A 277 -3.00 11.18 1.06
N TYR A 278 -2.01 10.44 1.54
CA TYR A 278 -0.78 10.96 2.16
C TYR A 278 -1.03 11.80 3.44
N GLY A 279 -2.24 11.82 3.99
CA GLY A 279 -2.64 12.73 5.06
C GLY A 279 -2.61 14.21 4.63
N ALA A 280 -2.58 14.49 3.32
CA ALA A 280 -2.40 15.83 2.78
C ALA A 280 -3.70 16.64 2.84
N ILE A 281 -3.82 17.49 3.85
CA ILE A 281 -4.98 18.36 4.08
C ILE A 281 -4.56 19.82 4.29
N ASN A 282 -5.43 20.73 3.88
CA ASN A 282 -5.43 22.14 4.24
C ASN A 282 -6.87 22.66 4.27
N SER A 283 -7.09 23.92 4.63
CA SER A 283 -8.44 24.49 4.74
C SER A 283 -9.24 24.43 3.43
N ALA A 284 -8.60 24.58 2.27
CA ALA A 284 -9.28 24.50 0.98
C ALA A 284 -9.73 23.07 0.67
N VAL A 285 -8.87 22.06 0.93
CA VAL A 285 -9.21 20.65 0.78
C VAL A 285 -10.37 20.26 1.71
N LEU A 286 -10.29 20.62 3.00
CA LEU A 286 -11.35 20.35 3.97
C LEU A 286 -12.68 21.02 3.59
N SER A 287 -12.65 22.27 3.11
CA SER A 287 -13.85 22.97 2.63
C SER A 287 -14.46 22.29 1.41
N ALA A 288 -13.63 21.88 0.44
CA ALA A 288 -14.10 21.18 -0.75
C ALA A 288 -14.77 19.84 -0.37
N ALA A 289 -14.13 19.05 0.49
CA ALA A 289 -14.66 17.78 0.99
C ALA A 289 -15.99 17.97 1.73
N ALA A 290 -16.05 18.90 2.66
CA ALA A 290 -17.25 19.19 3.43
C ALA A 290 -18.43 19.64 2.54
N SER A 291 -18.16 20.37 1.44
CA SER A 291 -19.19 20.83 0.51
C SER A 291 -19.91 19.70 -0.24
N VAL A 292 -19.33 18.50 -0.28
CA VAL A 292 -19.90 17.28 -0.88
C VAL A 292 -20.22 16.20 0.17
N GLY A 293 -20.35 16.59 1.44
CA GLY A 293 -20.84 15.75 2.53
C GLY A 293 -19.74 15.03 3.35
N TYR A 294 -18.49 15.16 2.98
CA TYR A 294 -17.37 14.55 3.72
C TYR A 294 -16.89 15.45 4.85
N THR A 295 -17.60 15.36 5.97
CA THR A 295 -17.39 16.23 7.15
C THR A 295 -16.58 15.58 8.26
N LYS A 296 -16.32 14.30 8.20
CA LYS A 296 -15.50 13.57 9.17
C LYS A 296 -14.20 13.11 8.50
N THR A 297 -13.15 13.93 8.69
CA THR A 297 -11.81 13.67 8.15
C THR A 297 -10.98 12.90 9.16
N PHE A 298 -10.48 11.72 8.77
CA PHE A 298 -9.67 10.90 9.67
C PHE A 298 -8.20 10.92 9.25
N GLY A 299 -7.34 11.39 10.16
CA GLY A 299 -5.92 11.13 10.17
C GLY A 299 -5.61 9.89 11.04
N TRP A 300 -4.47 9.93 11.71
CA TRP A 300 -3.98 8.89 12.62
C TRP A 300 -3.04 9.50 13.65
N ASP A 301 -2.86 8.83 14.79
CA ASP A 301 -1.82 9.12 15.78
C ASP A 301 -0.70 8.08 15.75
N ILE A 302 -0.97 6.88 15.22
CA ILE A 302 0.01 5.82 15.07
C ILE A 302 0.13 5.41 13.59
N ASP A 303 1.21 5.85 12.94
CA ASP A 303 1.60 5.39 11.60
C ASP A 303 2.48 4.15 11.72
N THR A 304 2.08 3.04 11.14
CA THR A 304 2.83 1.79 11.18
C THR A 304 4.02 1.79 10.22
N ILE A 305 3.97 2.57 9.15
CA ILE A 305 4.94 2.58 8.02
C ILE A 305 5.02 1.19 7.34
N ASP A 306 3.96 0.40 7.41
CA ASP A 306 3.84 -0.94 6.84
C ASP A 306 3.86 -0.95 5.30
N TRP A 307 3.61 0.21 4.68
CA TRP A 307 3.71 0.40 3.23
C TRP A 307 5.14 0.35 2.69
N LYS A 308 6.15 0.46 3.58
CA LYS A 308 7.55 0.48 3.21
C LYS A 308 8.19 -0.89 3.42
N PRO A 309 8.78 -1.53 2.38
CA PRO A 309 9.39 -2.84 2.55
C PRO A 309 10.66 -2.78 3.41
N ILE A 310 11.00 -3.88 4.08
CA ILE A 310 12.22 -4.00 4.90
C ILE A 310 13.47 -3.70 4.08
N SER A 311 13.53 -4.14 2.81
CA SER A 311 14.65 -3.86 1.90
C SER A 311 14.95 -2.37 1.75
N ASP A 312 13.95 -1.52 1.89
CA ASP A 312 14.05 -0.06 1.77
C ASP A 312 14.17 0.64 3.13
N GLY A 313 14.40 -0.15 4.19
CA GLY A 313 14.48 0.33 5.56
C GLY A 313 13.11 0.53 6.23
N GLY A 314 12.09 -0.19 5.77
CA GLY A 314 10.81 -0.31 6.47
C GLY A 314 10.94 -1.11 7.77
N PRO A 315 9.95 -1.01 8.67
CA PRO A 315 9.95 -1.75 9.93
C PRO A 315 9.59 -3.22 9.73
N THR A 316 10.07 -4.09 10.61
CA THR A 316 9.60 -5.49 10.69
C THR A 316 8.24 -5.56 11.37
N SER A 317 7.54 -6.69 11.20
CA SER A 317 6.26 -6.98 11.87
C SER A 317 6.34 -6.85 13.38
N GLN A 318 7.44 -7.32 14.00
CA GLN A 318 7.68 -7.19 15.43
C GLN A 318 7.85 -5.73 15.86
N GLN A 319 8.56 -4.91 15.06
CA GLN A 319 8.74 -3.49 15.34
C GLN A 319 7.42 -2.72 15.22
N ILE A 320 6.61 -3.05 14.21
CA ILE A 320 5.28 -2.46 14.05
C ILE A 320 4.39 -2.82 15.25
N ALA A 321 4.29 -4.11 15.58
CA ALA A 321 3.48 -4.57 16.70
C ALA A 321 3.91 -3.91 18.01
N ALA A 322 5.20 -3.91 18.32
CA ALA A 322 5.73 -3.26 19.53
C ALA A 322 5.43 -1.76 19.58
N LYS A 323 5.56 -1.05 18.44
CA LYS A 323 5.23 0.37 18.33
C LYS A 323 3.77 0.62 18.63
N VAL A 324 2.86 -0.13 18.00
CA VAL A 324 1.42 0.05 18.18
C VAL A 324 1.02 -0.31 19.61
N ILE A 325 1.41 -1.49 20.10
CA ILE A 325 1.07 -1.94 21.46
C ILE A 325 1.57 -0.92 22.51
N SER A 326 2.79 -0.41 22.38
CA SER A 326 3.34 0.52 23.39
C SER A 326 2.74 1.92 23.33
N ARG A 327 2.34 2.40 22.15
CA ARG A 327 1.87 3.79 21.96
C ARG A 327 0.36 3.95 22.05
N ALA A 328 -0.41 2.87 21.83
CA ALA A 328 -1.86 2.93 21.86
C ALA A 328 -2.38 3.52 23.18
N VAL A 329 -3.29 4.47 23.07
CA VAL A 329 -4.05 5.10 24.14
C VAL A 329 -5.54 5.04 23.81
N ASP A 330 -6.39 5.43 24.74
CA ASP A 330 -7.83 5.54 24.47
C ASP A 330 -8.08 6.46 23.28
N GLY A 331 -8.81 5.94 22.30
CA GLY A 331 -9.15 6.66 21.08
C GLY A 331 -8.07 6.70 19.99
N SER A 332 -7.00 5.92 20.11
CA SER A 332 -5.98 5.84 19.07
C SER A 332 -6.55 5.35 17.74
N VAL A 333 -6.11 6.00 16.67
CA VAL A 333 -6.39 5.63 15.27
C VAL A 333 -5.09 5.14 14.63
N VAL A 334 -5.02 3.85 14.34
CA VAL A 334 -3.82 3.22 13.77
C VAL A 334 -3.94 3.20 12.26
N LEU A 335 -2.95 3.79 11.55
CA LEU A 335 -2.83 3.69 10.11
C LEU A 335 -2.09 2.42 9.72
N MET A 336 -2.74 1.62 8.90
CA MET A 336 -2.22 0.44 8.21
C MET A 336 -2.67 0.43 6.76
N HIS A 337 -2.17 -0.51 5.96
CA HIS A 337 -2.57 -0.68 4.56
C HIS A 337 -2.98 -2.13 4.29
N LEU A 338 -4.03 -2.34 3.49
CA LEU A 338 -4.44 -3.71 3.08
C LEU A 338 -3.37 -4.41 2.23
N GLY A 339 -2.46 -3.66 1.64
CA GLY A 339 -1.30 -4.18 0.92
C GLY A 339 0.03 -3.88 1.61
N GLY A 340 0.02 -3.60 2.91
CA GLY A 340 1.25 -3.38 3.67
C GLY A 340 2.14 -4.62 3.68
N PHE A 341 3.46 -4.43 3.58
CA PHE A 341 4.42 -5.53 3.45
C PHE A 341 4.46 -6.43 4.68
N GLU A 342 4.37 -5.82 5.87
CA GLU A 342 4.47 -6.52 7.16
C GLU A 342 3.12 -6.59 7.90
N THR A 343 2.03 -6.07 7.31
CA THR A 343 0.72 -5.96 7.97
C THR A 343 0.18 -7.30 8.40
N LEU A 344 0.20 -8.28 7.50
CA LEU A 344 -0.37 -9.60 7.76
C LEU A 344 0.35 -10.31 8.91
N ASP A 345 1.69 -10.21 8.97
CA ASP A 345 2.50 -10.84 10.01
C ASP A 345 2.51 -10.03 11.33
N THR A 346 2.14 -8.76 11.26
CA THR A 346 1.99 -7.88 12.45
C THR A 346 0.73 -8.22 13.24
N LEU A 347 -0.40 -8.45 12.56
CA LEU A 347 -1.72 -8.60 13.20
C LEU A 347 -1.79 -9.72 14.25
N PRO A 348 -1.20 -10.93 14.03
CA PRO A 348 -1.20 -12.00 15.04
C PRO A 348 -0.47 -11.65 16.35
N ILE A 349 0.44 -10.68 16.32
CA ILE A 349 1.18 -10.19 17.49
C ILE A 349 0.41 -9.01 18.10
N MET A 350 -0.03 -8.09 17.25
CA MET A 350 -0.62 -6.80 17.66
C MET A 350 -2.00 -6.96 18.29
N ILE A 351 -2.89 -7.78 17.69
CA ILE A 351 -4.25 -7.97 18.18
C ILE A 351 -4.27 -8.48 19.62
N PRO A 352 -3.62 -9.61 19.97
CA PRO A 352 -3.59 -10.05 21.36
C PRO A 352 -2.90 -9.05 22.27
N GLY A 353 -1.78 -8.44 21.85
CA GLY A 353 -1.08 -7.47 22.67
C GLY A 353 -1.89 -6.21 23.02
N LEU A 354 -2.76 -5.73 22.12
CA LEU A 354 -3.69 -4.64 22.43
C LEU A 354 -4.80 -5.11 23.37
N ARG A 355 -5.34 -6.31 23.17
CA ARG A 355 -6.35 -6.91 24.05
C ARG A 355 -5.82 -7.18 25.46
N ASP A 356 -4.59 -7.63 25.61
CA ASP A 356 -3.92 -7.83 26.91
C ASP A 356 -3.74 -6.53 27.68
N ARG A 357 -3.65 -5.40 26.96
CA ARG A 357 -3.71 -4.06 27.54
C ARG A 357 -5.13 -3.59 27.85
N GLY A 358 -6.15 -4.39 27.58
CA GLY A 358 -7.55 -4.11 27.83
C GLY A 358 -8.25 -3.29 26.76
N PHE A 359 -7.61 -3.02 25.60
CA PHE A 359 -8.24 -2.26 24.53
C PHE A 359 -9.31 -3.06 23.80
N VAL A 360 -10.44 -2.39 23.52
CA VAL A 360 -11.44 -2.86 22.56
C VAL A 360 -11.00 -2.43 21.16
N LEU A 361 -10.94 -3.39 20.23
CA LEU A 361 -10.65 -3.11 18.82
C LEU A 361 -11.98 -2.89 18.10
N THR A 362 -12.26 -1.67 17.70
CA THR A 362 -13.59 -1.28 17.21
C THR A 362 -13.54 -0.35 16.00
N SER A 363 -14.70 0.00 15.43
CA SER A 363 -14.82 0.89 14.28
C SER A 363 -14.71 2.36 14.69
N LEU A 364 -14.45 3.23 13.71
CA LEU A 364 -14.49 4.68 13.94
C LEU A 364 -15.90 5.15 14.33
N SER A 365 -16.95 4.51 13.77
CA SER A 365 -18.33 4.81 14.13
C SER A 365 -18.62 4.56 15.62
N ASP A 366 -18.17 3.44 16.16
CA ASP A 366 -18.36 3.12 17.58
C ASP A 366 -17.59 4.08 18.48
N MET A 367 -16.42 4.52 18.07
CA MET A 367 -15.62 5.48 18.86
C MET A 367 -16.21 6.89 18.87
N LEU A 368 -17.08 7.22 17.90
CA LEU A 368 -17.75 8.52 17.79
C LEU A 368 -19.17 8.54 18.37
N SER A 369 -19.72 7.39 18.75
CA SER A 369 -21.11 7.22 19.23
C SER A 369 -21.34 7.64 20.68
#